data_579512272639a47c122d891191094060
#
_entry.id   579512272639a47c122d891191094060
#
_cell.length_a   1.000
_cell.length_b   1.000
_cell.length_c   1.000
_cell.angle_alpha   90.00
_cell.angle_beta   90.00
_cell.angle_gamma   90.00
#
_symmetry.space_group_name_H-M   'P 1'
#
loop_
_entity.id
_entity.type
_entity.pdbx_description
1 polymer ?
#
loop_
_entity_poly.entity_id
_entity_poly.type
_entity_poly.pdbx_seq_one_letter_code
_entity_poly.pdbx_strand_id
1 'polypeptide(L)'
;MERSNLTSEKNLQFPSIHEGNLILVNPDYPCQSQPSRLSEVRPAQNTVLLEDQASRALMELFDRLEIVDEIVCFDGYRTHQQQIELYQNSLEENGQEYTEKFVAKPGCSEHECGLAIDLALNQDDIDPICPSFPDHGICGLFRKQAASAGFIERYKESKKEITKISGEEWHFRYVGIPHALIMLETGFCLEEYIEWIRNYPLTRHPLYYEGWTIGYVSQDMPLPKLDKNLECSISGDNVKGWIVTCAGHVKFDTVE
;
A
#
# COMPACT_ATOMS: atom_id res chain seq x y z
N MET A 1 27.74 46.47 -3.57
CA MET A 1 26.42 45.90 -3.24
C MET A 1 26.23 44.62 -4.03
N GLU A 2 26.73 43.52 -3.49
CA GLU A 2 26.57 42.19 -4.05
C GLU A 2 25.16 41.70 -3.67
N ARG A 3 24.33 41.49 -4.67
CA ARG A 3 23.06 40.80 -4.48
C ARG A 3 23.37 39.31 -4.37
N SER A 4 23.34 38.81 -3.16
CA SER A 4 23.32 37.37 -2.91
C SER A 4 22.06 36.77 -3.50
N ASN A 5 22.18 36.13 -4.66
CA ASN A 5 21.14 35.24 -5.18
C ASN A 5 21.05 34.01 -4.27
N LEU A 6 20.20 34.09 -3.27
CA LEU A 6 19.70 32.93 -2.53
C LEU A 6 18.68 32.23 -3.45
N THR A 7 19.16 31.42 -4.38
CA THR A 7 18.36 30.36 -4.98
C THR A 7 18.15 29.32 -3.90
N SER A 8 17.03 29.38 -3.20
CA SER A 8 16.61 28.27 -2.35
C SER A 8 16.39 27.07 -3.25
N GLU A 9 17.37 26.19 -3.35
CA GLU A 9 17.23 24.86 -3.95
C GLU A 9 16.12 24.14 -3.18
N LYS A 10 14.94 24.07 -3.74
CA LYS A 10 13.85 23.26 -3.20
C LYS A 10 14.14 21.82 -3.56
N ASN A 11 14.95 21.15 -2.78
CA ASN A 11 15.08 19.69 -2.84
C ASN A 11 13.76 19.04 -2.38
N LEU A 12 13.42 17.89 -2.95
CA LEU A 12 12.38 17.03 -2.41
C LEU A 12 12.77 16.65 -0.97
N GLN A 13 11.81 16.75 -0.07
CA GLN A 13 12.02 16.36 1.32
C GLN A 13 11.64 14.89 1.50
N PHE A 14 12.46 14.16 2.22
CA PHE A 14 12.15 12.80 2.63
C PHE A 14 11.11 12.86 3.76
N PRO A 15 9.98 12.13 3.62
CA PRO A 15 8.99 12.01 4.70
C PRO A 15 9.55 11.17 5.86
N SER A 16 8.78 10.95 6.90
CA SER A 16 9.09 9.92 7.87
C SER A 16 9.23 8.54 7.20
N ILE A 17 10.10 7.66 7.72
CA ILE A 17 10.16 6.26 7.24
C ILE A 17 8.86 5.49 7.47
N HIS A 18 7.97 6.05 8.29
CA HIS A 18 6.66 5.50 8.62
C HIS A 18 5.51 6.06 7.76
N GLU A 19 5.84 6.85 6.71
CA GLU A 19 4.85 7.49 5.84
C GLU A 19 5.03 7.06 4.38
N GLY A 20 3.92 6.95 3.66
CA GLY A 20 3.87 6.60 2.23
C GLY A 20 3.12 5.31 1.97
N ASN A 21 3.04 4.95 0.70
CA ASN A 21 2.25 3.80 0.24
C ASN A 21 2.98 2.45 0.34
N LEU A 22 4.29 2.44 0.54
CA LEU A 22 5.12 1.22 0.64
C LEU A 22 5.49 0.85 2.08
N ILE A 23 4.91 1.51 3.07
CA ILE A 23 5.13 1.14 4.47
C ILE A 23 4.66 -0.30 4.72
N LEU A 24 5.55 -1.14 5.25
CA LEU A 24 5.20 -2.48 5.71
C LEU A 24 4.49 -2.38 7.05
N VAL A 25 3.29 -2.94 7.14
CA VAL A 25 2.51 -2.97 8.39
C VAL A 25 2.15 -4.41 8.71
N ASN A 26 2.63 -4.88 9.86
CA ASN A 26 2.38 -6.21 10.40
C ASN A 26 2.80 -6.24 11.89
N PRO A 27 2.72 -7.38 12.60
CA PRO A 27 3.08 -7.45 14.02
C PRO A 27 4.51 -7.02 14.36
N ASP A 28 5.47 -7.16 13.43
CA ASP A 28 6.85 -6.74 13.64
C ASP A 28 7.06 -5.24 13.34
N TYR A 29 6.21 -4.66 12.50
CA TYR A 29 6.24 -3.28 12.05
C TYR A 29 4.86 -2.64 12.16
N PRO A 30 4.41 -2.25 13.35
CA PRO A 30 3.10 -1.64 13.55
C PRO A 30 2.97 -0.30 12.81
N CYS A 31 1.73 0.08 12.50
CA CYS A 31 1.39 1.37 11.90
C CYS A 31 1.77 2.51 12.86
N GLN A 32 2.60 3.44 12.41
CA GLN A 32 3.11 4.56 13.21
C GLN A 32 2.66 5.92 12.68
N SER A 33 1.93 5.94 11.57
CA SER A 33 1.41 7.17 10.97
C SER A 33 -0.08 7.07 10.69
N GLN A 34 -0.72 8.22 10.65
CA GLN A 34 -2.12 8.35 10.24
C GLN A 34 -2.16 8.84 8.80
N PRO A 35 -3.15 8.45 7.99
CA PRO A 35 -3.31 9.00 6.65
C PRO A 35 -3.51 10.53 6.71
N SER A 36 -2.78 11.26 5.88
CA SER A 36 -2.83 12.73 5.86
C SER A 36 -4.15 13.25 5.32
N ARG A 37 -4.78 12.50 4.44
CA ARG A 37 -6.06 12.79 3.82
C ARG A 37 -6.79 11.51 3.48
N LEU A 38 -8.08 11.49 3.79
CA LEU A 38 -8.99 10.41 3.47
C LEU A 38 -10.04 10.88 2.47
N SER A 39 -10.39 10.01 1.54
CA SER A 39 -11.45 10.23 0.54
C SER A 39 -12.38 9.02 0.50
N GLU A 40 -13.67 9.31 0.28
CA GLU A 40 -14.70 8.29 0.21
C GLU A 40 -14.60 7.48 -1.08
N VAL A 41 -14.86 6.18 -0.98
CA VAL A 41 -14.94 5.25 -2.12
C VAL A 41 -16.35 4.70 -2.27
N ARG A 42 -16.74 4.34 -3.50
CA ARG A 42 -18.07 3.86 -3.85
C ARG A 42 -17.99 2.82 -4.98
N PRO A 43 -19.00 1.95 -5.13
CA PRO A 43 -20.18 1.82 -4.28
C PRO A 43 -19.86 1.20 -2.92
N ALA A 44 -20.57 1.61 -1.89
CA ALA A 44 -20.43 1.09 -0.53
C ALA A 44 -21.78 1.15 0.20
N GLN A 45 -22.01 0.21 1.10
CA GLN A 45 -23.22 0.20 1.94
C GLN A 45 -23.17 1.24 3.06
N ASN A 46 -21.96 1.55 3.54
CA ASN A 46 -21.66 2.55 4.54
C ASN A 46 -20.58 3.51 4.02
N THR A 47 -20.22 4.54 4.79
CA THR A 47 -19.10 5.39 4.45
C THR A 47 -17.80 4.61 4.60
N VAL A 48 -17.15 4.34 3.47
CA VAL A 48 -15.83 3.69 3.39
C VAL A 48 -14.82 4.71 2.90
N LEU A 49 -13.72 4.84 3.63
CA LEU A 49 -12.66 5.82 3.36
C LEU A 49 -11.36 5.11 3.03
N LEU A 50 -10.58 5.69 2.13
CA LEU A 50 -9.19 5.32 1.86
C LEU A 50 -8.29 6.56 1.89
N GLU A 51 -6.98 6.35 1.97
CA GLU A 51 -6.00 7.38 1.65
C GLU A 51 -6.29 7.93 0.25
N ASP A 52 -6.12 9.24 0.07
CA ASP A 52 -6.61 9.98 -1.10
C ASP A 52 -6.08 9.45 -2.45
N GLN A 53 -4.81 9.02 -2.52
CA GLN A 53 -4.26 8.43 -3.74
C GLN A 53 -4.82 7.03 -4.00
N ALA A 54 -4.94 6.22 -2.95
CA ALA A 54 -5.53 4.89 -3.03
C ALA A 54 -7.01 4.96 -3.46
N SER A 55 -7.77 5.91 -2.89
CA SER A 55 -9.16 6.16 -3.27
C SER A 55 -9.29 6.50 -4.76
N ARG A 56 -8.50 7.47 -5.25
CA ARG A 56 -8.53 7.85 -6.67
C ARG A 56 -8.17 6.68 -7.59
N ALA A 57 -7.10 5.97 -7.27
CA ALA A 57 -6.65 4.82 -8.06
C ALA A 57 -7.72 3.71 -8.14
N LEU A 58 -8.43 3.46 -7.02
CA LEU A 58 -9.53 2.49 -6.99
C LEU A 58 -10.71 2.94 -7.85
N MET A 59 -11.13 4.20 -7.72
CA MET A 59 -12.26 4.75 -8.48
C MET A 59 -11.96 4.78 -9.98
N GLU A 60 -10.76 5.19 -10.39
CA GLU A 60 -10.31 5.12 -11.78
C GLU A 60 -10.30 3.68 -12.32
N LEU A 61 -9.94 2.69 -11.49
CA LEU A 61 -10.02 1.28 -11.88
C LEU A 61 -11.47 0.82 -12.05
N PHE A 62 -12.36 1.20 -11.14
CA PHE A 62 -13.79 0.87 -11.25
C PHE A 62 -14.41 1.48 -12.50
N ASP A 63 -14.13 2.76 -12.77
CA ASP A 63 -14.59 3.44 -13.99
C ASP A 63 -14.08 2.75 -15.25
N ARG A 64 -12.80 2.39 -15.29
CA ARG A 64 -12.18 1.69 -16.44
C ARG A 64 -12.74 0.30 -16.69
N LEU A 65 -13.15 -0.39 -15.63
CA LEU A 65 -13.77 -1.73 -15.70
C LEU A 65 -15.30 -1.68 -15.79
N GLU A 66 -15.88 -0.48 -15.83
CA GLU A 66 -17.31 -0.24 -15.87
C GLU A 66 -18.06 -0.90 -14.67
N ILE A 67 -17.38 -0.99 -13.51
CA ILE A 67 -17.96 -1.52 -12.27
C ILE A 67 -18.90 -0.45 -11.69
N VAL A 68 -20.19 -0.73 -11.66
CA VAL A 68 -21.21 0.20 -11.16
C VAL A 68 -21.67 -0.19 -9.75
N ASP A 69 -22.10 -1.43 -9.58
CA ASP A 69 -22.64 -1.96 -8.33
C ASP A 69 -22.33 -3.44 -8.07
N GLU A 70 -21.64 -4.12 -8.98
CA GLU A 70 -21.36 -5.56 -8.85
C GLU A 70 -20.32 -5.87 -7.78
N ILE A 71 -19.40 -4.92 -7.53
CA ILE A 71 -18.41 -4.98 -6.45
C ILE A 71 -18.71 -3.82 -5.50
N VAL A 72 -18.79 -4.10 -4.21
CA VAL A 72 -18.93 -3.07 -3.18
C VAL A 72 -17.63 -2.93 -2.39
N CYS A 73 -17.27 -1.68 -2.07
CA CYS A 73 -16.26 -1.35 -1.08
C CYS A 73 -16.85 -1.66 0.30
N PHE A 74 -16.32 -2.69 0.94
CA PHE A 74 -16.93 -3.23 2.15
C PHE A 74 -16.33 -2.60 3.41
N ASP A 75 -14.99 -2.56 3.52
CA ASP A 75 -14.27 -1.94 4.63
C ASP A 75 -12.99 -1.26 4.11
N GLY A 76 -12.62 -0.13 4.72
CA GLY A 76 -11.46 0.67 4.34
C GLY A 76 -10.69 1.17 5.56
N TYR A 77 -10.46 2.48 5.66
CA TYR A 77 -9.78 3.05 6.82
C TYR A 77 -10.53 2.75 8.12
N ARG A 78 -9.79 2.23 9.09
CA ARG A 78 -10.23 2.02 10.47
C ARG A 78 -9.34 2.81 11.42
N THR A 79 -9.95 3.52 12.36
CA THR A 79 -9.20 4.11 13.48
C THR A 79 -8.63 3.01 14.37
N HIS A 80 -7.57 3.32 15.12
CA HIS A 80 -7.01 2.37 16.09
C HIS A 80 -8.06 1.86 17.10
N GLN A 81 -8.99 2.72 17.53
CA GLN A 81 -10.07 2.33 18.43
C GLN A 81 -11.04 1.33 17.78
N GLN A 82 -11.41 1.55 16.52
CA GLN A 82 -12.24 0.60 15.77
C GLN A 82 -11.55 -0.76 15.57
N GLN A 83 -10.22 -0.75 15.36
CA GLN A 83 -9.46 -2.00 15.30
C GLN A 83 -9.42 -2.75 16.63
N ILE A 84 -9.33 -2.04 17.77
CA ILE A 84 -9.44 -2.64 19.10
C ILE A 84 -10.81 -3.31 19.27
N GLU A 85 -11.88 -2.59 18.95
CA GLU A 85 -13.25 -3.08 19.06
C GLU A 85 -13.49 -4.31 18.18
N LEU A 86 -13.05 -4.25 16.92
CA LEU A 86 -13.14 -5.37 15.99
C LEU A 86 -12.41 -6.62 16.51
N TYR A 87 -11.18 -6.44 16.99
CA TYR A 87 -10.37 -7.55 17.53
C TYR A 87 -11.01 -8.17 18.78
N GLN A 88 -11.51 -7.34 19.71
CA GLN A 88 -12.17 -7.81 20.92
C GLN A 88 -13.48 -8.55 20.61
N ASN A 89 -14.32 -7.99 19.74
CA ASN A 89 -15.57 -8.63 19.33
C ASN A 89 -15.30 -10.00 18.67
N SER A 90 -14.30 -10.06 17.78
CA SER A 90 -13.92 -11.34 17.16
C SER A 90 -13.41 -12.36 18.18
N LEU A 91 -12.66 -11.94 19.21
CA LEU A 91 -12.23 -12.82 20.29
C LEU A 91 -13.42 -13.40 21.07
N GLU A 92 -14.43 -12.59 21.35
CA GLU A 92 -15.63 -12.99 22.09
C GLU A 92 -16.53 -13.91 21.27
N GLU A 93 -16.71 -13.62 19.98
CA GLU A 93 -17.63 -14.34 19.09
C GLU A 93 -17.02 -15.60 18.48
N ASN A 94 -15.75 -15.54 18.06
CA ASN A 94 -15.10 -16.58 17.25
C ASN A 94 -13.95 -17.30 17.98
N GLY A 95 -13.48 -16.74 19.09
CA GLY A 95 -12.36 -17.28 19.86
C GLY A 95 -10.98 -16.93 19.28
N GLN A 96 -9.95 -17.24 20.07
CA GLN A 96 -8.57 -16.81 19.82
C GLN A 96 -8.01 -17.35 18.49
N GLU A 97 -8.19 -18.64 18.22
CA GLU A 97 -7.59 -19.28 17.03
C GLU A 97 -8.10 -18.67 15.72
N TYR A 98 -9.39 -18.38 15.66
CA TYR A 98 -10.00 -17.73 14.50
C TYR A 98 -9.52 -16.27 14.37
N THR A 99 -9.59 -15.51 15.47
CA THR A 99 -9.22 -14.10 15.47
C THR A 99 -7.78 -13.89 15.04
N GLU A 100 -6.83 -14.68 15.57
CA GLU A 100 -5.41 -14.54 15.19
C GLU A 100 -5.12 -14.90 13.72
N LYS A 101 -6.02 -15.62 13.05
CA LYS A 101 -5.90 -15.95 11.62
C LYS A 101 -6.42 -14.87 10.68
N PHE A 102 -7.49 -14.18 11.06
CA PHE A 102 -8.26 -13.32 10.16
C PHE A 102 -8.37 -11.86 10.60
N VAL A 103 -7.97 -11.53 11.83
CA VAL A 103 -8.06 -10.17 12.34
C VAL A 103 -6.71 -9.71 12.85
N ALA A 104 -6.13 -8.73 12.18
CA ALA A 104 -4.87 -8.14 12.61
C ALA A 104 -4.98 -7.52 14.01
N LYS A 105 -3.94 -7.68 14.83
CA LYS A 105 -3.87 -7.03 16.14
C LYS A 105 -3.95 -5.51 16.00
N PRO A 106 -4.56 -4.80 16.98
CA PRO A 106 -4.55 -3.34 16.98
C PRO A 106 -3.14 -2.77 16.82
N GLY A 107 -3.00 -1.79 15.95
CA GLY A 107 -1.72 -1.23 15.52
C GLY A 107 -1.02 -1.99 14.40
N CYS A 108 -1.48 -3.18 14.04
CA CYS A 108 -0.84 -4.04 13.03
C CYS A 108 -1.70 -4.22 11.77
N SER A 109 -2.79 -3.47 11.64
CA SER A 109 -3.69 -3.54 10.49
C SER A 109 -3.34 -2.47 9.45
N GLU A 110 -3.28 -2.87 8.18
CA GLU A 110 -3.09 -1.95 7.04
C GLU A 110 -4.29 -1.01 6.84
N HIS A 111 -5.47 -1.35 7.36
CA HIS A 111 -6.63 -0.46 7.41
C HIS A 111 -6.38 0.78 8.27
N GLU A 112 -5.57 0.69 9.32
CA GLU A 112 -5.22 1.84 10.17
C GLU A 112 -4.37 2.89 9.45
N CYS A 113 -3.76 2.51 8.32
CA CYS A 113 -3.00 3.43 7.46
C CYS A 113 -3.84 3.99 6.28
N GLY A 114 -5.09 3.54 6.12
CA GLY A 114 -5.95 3.91 4.99
C GLY A 114 -5.51 3.37 3.63
N LEU A 115 -4.61 2.37 3.61
CA LEU A 115 -4.04 1.81 2.38
C LEU A 115 -4.64 0.46 1.98
N ALA A 116 -5.49 -0.12 2.82
CA ALA A 116 -6.18 -1.37 2.55
C ALA A 116 -7.67 -1.16 2.31
N ILE A 117 -8.21 -1.97 1.42
CA ILE A 117 -9.63 -2.05 1.09
C ILE A 117 -10.08 -3.50 1.06
N ASP A 118 -11.16 -3.80 1.74
CA ASP A 118 -11.89 -5.04 1.59
C ASP A 118 -13.01 -4.84 0.59
N LEU A 119 -13.04 -5.70 -0.42
CA LEU A 119 -14.02 -5.69 -1.51
C LEU A 119 -14.91 -6.91 -1.41
N ALA A 120 -16.17 -6.75 -1.73
CA ALA A 120 -17.13 -7.86 -1.76
C ALA A 120 -17.89 -7.90 -3.09
N LEU A 121 -18.25 -9.09 -3.53
CA LEU A 121 -19.28 -9.23 -4.54
C LEU A 121 -20.60 -8.71 -3.95
N ASN A 122 -21.32 -7.84 -4.67
CA ASN A 122 -22.58 -7.30 -4.21
C ASN A 122 -23.64 -8.42 -4.17
N GLN A 123 -24.12 -8.72 -2.97
CA GLN A 123 -25.12 -9.73 -2.69
C GLN A 123 -25.90 -9.36 -1.42
N ASP A 124 -27.05 -10.01 -1.18
CA ASP A 124 -27.94 -9.67 -0.07
C ASP A 124 -27.28 -9.84 1.30
N ASP A 125 -26.49 -10.91 1.50
CA ASP A 125 -25.77 -11.19 2.74
C ASP A 125 -24.26 -11.20 2.46
N ILE A 126 -23.54 -10.19 2.98
CA ILE A 126 -22.09 -10.12 2.94
C ILE A 126 -21.56 -10.52 4.31
N ASP A 127 -20.72 -11.56 4.35
CA ASP A 127 -20.03 -11.96 5.59
C ASP A 127 -19.15 -10.82 6.08
N PRO A 128 -19.29 -10.36 7.34
CA PRO A 128 -18.57 -9.19 7.84
C PRO A 128 -17.07 -9.42 8.09
N ILE A 129 -16.60 -10.67 8.10
CA ILE A 129 -15.20 -11.01 8.33
C ILE A 129 -14.56 -11.59 7.07
N CYS A 130 -15.27 -12.45 6.35
CA CYS A 130 -14.78 -13.13 5.16
C CYS A 130 -15.72 -12.88 3.96
N PRO A 131 -15.81 -11.63 3.46
CA PRO A 131 -16.69 -11.32 2.35
C PRO A 131 -16.31 -12.10 1.09
N SER A 132 -17.31 -12.51 0.31
CA SER A 132 -17.08 -13.27 -0.92
C SER A 132 -16.48 -12.39 -2.01
N PHE A 133 -15.30 -12.77 -2.52
CA PHE A 133 -14.65 -12.14 -3.67
C PHE A 133 -14.03 -13.19 -4.59
N PRO A 134 -14.84 -13.88 -5.42
CA PRO A 134 -14.41 -15.03 -6.21
C PRO A 134 -13.36 -14.67 -7.28
N ASP A 135 -12.60 -15.68 -7.75
CA ASP A 135 -11.55 -15.51 -8.75
C ASP A 135 -12.04 -15.44 -10.22
N HIS A 136 -13.35 -15.39 -10.41
CA HIS A 136 -14.02 -15.37 -11.72
C HIS A 136 -15.02 -14.21 -11.82
N GLY A 137 -15.63 -14.04 -13.01
CA GLY A 137 -16.56 -12.95 -13.25
C GLY A 137 -15.91 -11.58 -13.09
N ILE A 138 -16.65 -10.62 -12.57
CA ILE A 138 -16.20 -9.24 -12.40
C ILE A 138 -15.11 -9.13 -11.32
N CYS A 139 -15.19 -9.90 -10.24
CA CYS A 139 -14.16 -9.95 -9.19
C CYS A 139 -12.84 -10.50 -9.74
N GLY A 140 -12.90 -11.56 -10.57
CA GLY A 140 -11.71 -12.07 -11.27
C GLY A 140 -11.13 -11.10 -12.28
N LEU A 141 -11.95 -10.29 -12.96
CA LEU A 141 -11.49 -9.21 -13.84
C LEU A 141 -10.79 -8.12 -13.04
N PHE A 142 -11.41 -7.65 -11.95
CA PHE A 142 -10.79 -6.68 -11.04
C PHE A 142 -9.42 -7.17 -10.55
N ARG A 143 -9.35 -8.40 -10.03
CA ARG A 143 -8.10 -9.01 -9.51
C ARG A 143 -6.97 -9.00 -10.55
N LYS A 144 -7.28 -9.31 -11.81
CA LYS A 144 -6.30 -9.28 -12.92
C LYS A 144 -5.81 -7.87 -13.26
N GLN A 145 -6.64 -6.85 -12.99
CA GLN A 145 -6.34 -5.46 -13.32
C GLN A 145 -5.86 -4.63 -12.13
N ALA A 146 -5.99 -5.14 -10.91
CA ALA A 146 -5.67 -4.44 -9.67
C ALA A 146 -4.24 -3.86 -9.66
N ALA A 147 -3.25 -4.64 -10.12
CA ALA A 147 -1.86 -4.19 -10.18
C ALA A 147 -1.64 -3.00 -11.11
N SER A 148 -2.43 -2.89 -12.20
CA SER A 148 -2.37 -1.76 -13.13
C SER A 148 -2.91 -0.44 -12.53
N ALA A 149 -3.55 -0.52 -11.36
CA ALA A 149 -3.99 0.62 -10.57
C ALA A 149 -3.21 0.76 -9.24
N GLY A 150 -2.15 -0.02 -9.06
CA GLY A 150 -1.30 0.05 -7.88
C GLY A 150 -1.80 -0.79 -6.68
N PHE A 151 -2.75 -1.71 -6.88
CA PHE A 151 -3.24 -2.59 -5.83
C PHE A 151 -2.67 -4.00 -5.96
N ILE A 152 -2.38 -4.63 -4.84
CA ILE A 152 -2.02 -6.05 -4.73
C ILE A 152 -3.06 -6.80 -3.91
N GLU A 153 -3.29 -8.07 -4.25
CA GLU A 153 -3.92 -9.02 -3.35
C GLU A 153 -2.91 -9.34 -2.25
N ARG A 154 -3.22 -8.87 -1.04
CA ARG A 154 -2.22 -8.76 0.03
C ARG A 154 -1.88 -10.09 0.67
N TYR A 155 -2.90 -10.87 0.99
CA TYR A 155 -2.77 -12.10 1.75
C TYR A 155 -3.13 -13.32 0.91
N LYS A 156 -2.12 -13.90 0.26
CA LYS A 156 -2.27 -15.17 -0.47
C LYS A 156 -2.00 -16.34 0.47
N GLU A 157 -2.82 -17.38 0.44
CA GLU A 157 -2.62 -18.57 1.28
C GLU A 157 -1.22 -19.18 1.13
N SER A 158 -0.64 -19.11 -0.07
CA SER A 158 0.74 -19.58 -0.33
C SER A 158 1.83 -18.75 0.36
N LYS A 159 1.49 -17.56 0.89
CA LYS A 159 2.42 -16.63 1.56
C LYS A 159 2.18 -16.50 3.06
N LYS A 160 1.25 -17.23 3.64
CA LYS A 160 0.83 -17.09 5.05
C LYS A 160 1.98 -17.26 6.06
N GLU A 161 2.98 -18.08 5.73
CA GLU A 161 4.15 -18.25 6.60
C GLU A 161 5.02 -16.98 6.69
N ILE A 162 4.93 -16.11 5.69
CA ILE A 162 5.64 -14.81 5.63
C ILE A 162 4.76 -13.71 6.20
N THR A 163 3.53 -13.59 5.72
CA THR A 163 2.62 -12.51 6.08
C THR A 163 2.00 -12.68 7.46
N LYS A 164 1.99 -13.91 8.00
CA LYS A 164 1.36 -14.32 9.28
C LYS A 164 -0.16 -14.19 9.33
N ILE A 165 -0.79 -13.90 8.19
CA ILE A 165 -2.24 -13.83 7.99
C ILE A 165 -2.61 -14.93 6.97
N SER A 166 -3.74 -15.59 7.17
CA SER A 166 -4.31 -16.56 6.22
C SER A 166 -4.72 -15.89 4.92
N GLY A 167 -5.02 -16.68 3.89
CA GLY A 167 -5.47 -16.12 2.61
C GLY A 167 -6.77 -15.33 2.76
N GLU A 168 -6.78 -14.11 2.25
CA GLU A 168 -7.92 -13.19 2.24
C GLU A 168 -8.13 -12.71 0.80
N GLU A 169 -9.06 -13.34 0.10
CA GLU A 169 -9.31 -13.06 -1.32
C GLU A 169 -9.93 -11.68 -1.58
N TRP A 170 -10.49 -11.07 -0.56
CA TRP A 170 -11.18 -9.78 -0.58
C TRP A 170 -10.28 -8.60 -0.22
N HIS A 171 -9.12 -8.84 0.42
CA HIS A 171 -8.26 -7.81 0.96
C HIS A 171 -7.20 -7.34 -0.05
N PHE A 172 -7.33 -6.10 -0.48
CA PHE A 172 -6.41 -5.45 -1.42
C PHE A 172 -5.66 -4.32 -0.76
N ARG A 173 -4.34 -4.26 -1.03
CA ARG A 173 -3.45 -3.24 -0.51
C ARG A 173 -2.96 -2.33 -1.64
N TYR A 174 -3.09 -1.01 -1.45
CA TYR A 174 -2.48 -0.02 -2.33
C TYR A 174 -0.99 0.12 -2.02
N VAL A 175 -0.16 -0.03 -3.03
CA VAL A 175 1.30 0.12 -3.00
C VAL A 175 1.79 1.06 -4.10
N GLY A 176 0.91 1.46 -5.01
CA GLY A 176 1.20 2.32 -6.15
C GLY A 176 1.89 1.62 -7.31
N ILE A 177 1.99 2.35 -8.42
CA ILE A 177 2.69 1.92 -9.63
C ILE A 177 4.11 2.52 -9.58
N PRO A 178 5.15 1.75 -10.04
CA PRO A 178 5.11 0.43 -10.69
C PRO A 178 5.21 -0.76 -9.72
N HIS A 179 5.20 -0.53 -8.42
CA HIS A 179 5.47 -1.54 -7.40
C HIS A 179 4.51 -2.73 -7.46
N ALA A 180 3.21 -2.45 -7.64
CA ALA A 180 2.19 -3.51 -7.77
C ALA A 180 2.44 -4.40 -9.00
N LEU A 181 2.89 -3.82 -10.12
CA LEU A 181 3.21 -4.57 -11.33
C LEU A 181 4.42 -5.49 -11.11
N ILE A 182 5.48 -4.96 -10.49
CA ILE A 182 6.67 -5.75 -10.15
C ILE A 182 6.31 -6.91 -9.21
N MET A 183 5.48 -6.66 -8.18
CA MET A 183 5.04 -7.71 -7.27
C MET A 183 4.16 -8.76 -7.97
N LEU A 184 3.33 -8.34 -8.93
CA LEU A 184 2.54 -9.27 -9.75
C LEU A 184 3.44 -10.19 -10.59
N GLU A 185 4.45 -9.63 -11.26
CA GLU A 185 5.37 -10.37 -12.13
C GLU A 185 6.30 -11.31 -11.36
N THR A 186 6.80 -10.85 -10.21
CA THR A 186 7.72 -11.63 -9.37
C THR A 186 7.02 -12.64 -8.46
N GLY A 187 5.72 -12.44 -8.20
CA GLY A 187 4.97 -13.21 -7.21
C GLY A 187 5.34 -12.88 -5.76
N PHE A 188 6.01 -11.77 -5.51
CA PHE A 188 6.37 -11.33 -4.16
C PHE A 188 5.14 -10.83 -3.39
N CYS A 189 5.09 -11.13 -2.08
CA CYS A 189 4.29 -10.36 -1.14
C CYS A 189 5.05 -9.06 -0.76
N LEU A 190 4.41 -8.16 -0.01
CA LEU A 190 5.00 -6.87 0.34
C LEU A 190 6.30 -7.04 1.16
N GLU A 191 6.35 -8.00 2.08
CA GLU A 191 7.53 -8.32 2.88
C GLU A 191 8.73 -8.68 2.00
N GLU A 192 8.52 -9.59 1.04
CA GLU A 192 9.56 -10.03 0.10
C GLU A 192 10.01 -8.88 -0.80
N TYR A 193 9.06 -8.06 -1.26
CA TYR A 193 9.35 -6.90 -2.09
C TYR A 193 10.21 -5.87 -1.37
N ILE A 194 9.86 -5.51 -0.12
CA ILE A 194 10.63 -4.56 0.68
C ILE A 194 12.06 -5.06 0.92
N GLU A 195 12.23 -6.35 1.20
CA GLU A 195 13.58 -6.92 1.34
C GLU A 195 14.36 -6.92 0.02
N TRP A 196 13.69 -7.29 -1.07
CA TRP A 196 14.31 -7.35 -2.40
C TRP A 196 14.77 -5.99 -2.92
N ILE A 197 13.94 -4.92 -2.78
CA ILE A 197 14.25 -3.60 -3.33
C ILE A 197 15.46 -2.94 -2.64
N ARG A 198 15.82 -3.36 -1.44
CA ARG A 198 17.04 -2.91 -0.74
C ARG A 198 18.32 -3.23 -1.49
N ASN A 199 18.30 -4.21 -2.39
CA ASN A 199 19.44 -4.54 -3.25
C ASN A 199 19.67 -3.51 -4.37
N TYR A 200 18.81 -2.49 -4.49
CA TYR A 200 18.89 -1.46 -5.51
C TYR A 200 19.11 -0.06 -4.90
N PRO A 201 20.30 0.22 -4.34
CA PRO A 201 20.59 1.53 -3.76
C PRO A 201 20.50 2.63 -4.83
N LEU A 202 19.71 3.68 -4.54
CA LEU A 202 19.33 4.73 -5.47
C LEU A 202 20.50 5.36 -6.22
N THR A 203 21.59 5.67 -5.50
CA THR A 203 22.76 6.41 -6.04
C THR A 203 23.82 5.53 -6.68
N ARG A 204 23.72 4.20 -6.58
CA ARG A 204 24.74 3.27 -7.11
C ARG A 204 24.25 2.46 -8.29
N HIS A 205 23.16 1.72 -8.10
CA HIS A 205 22.55 0.93 -9.16
C HIS A 205 21.04 0.78 -8.93
N PRO A 206 20.27 1.84 -9.21
CA PRO A 206 18.82 1.78 -9.11
C PRO A 206 18.24 0.75 -10.10
N LEU A 207 17.05 0.28 -9.77
CA LEU A 207 16.26 -0.57 -10.66
C LEU A 207 15.66 0.30 -11.77
N TYR A 208 15.75 -0.16 -13.01
CA TYR A 208 15.04 0.40 -14.14
C TYR A 208 13.96 -0.56 -14.60
N TYR A 209 12.71 -0.13 -14.54
CA TYR A 209 11.55 -0.94 -14.85
C TYR A 209 10.54 -0.13 -15.65
N GLU A 210 10.25 -0.53 -16.90
CA GLU A 210 9.21 0.05 -17.76
C GLU A 210 9.11 1.59 -17.75
N GLY A 211 10.24 2.27 -17.88
CA GLY A 211 10.28 3.74 -17.86
C GLY A 211 10.28 4.37 -16.48
N TRP A 212 10.46 3.57 -15.43
CA TRP A 212 10.64 4.02 -14.06
C TRP A 212 12.06 3.80 -13.57
N THR A 213 12.55 4.71 -12.72
CA THR A 213 13.76 4.54 -11.93
C THR A 213 13.36 4.39 -10.47
N ILE A 214 13.71 3.27 -9.86
CA ILE A 214 13.35 2.95 -8.48
C ILE A 214 14.63 2.66 -7.69
N GLY A 215 14.75 3.25 -6.51
CA GLY A 215 15.91 2.98 -5.68
C GLY A 215 15.63 3.10 -4.19
N TYR A 216 16.41 2.34 -3.44
CA TYR A 216 16.36 2.33 -1.98
C TYR A 216 17.35 3.33 -1.38
N VAL A 217 16.93 4.04 -0.33
CA VAL A 217 17.77 4.93 0.48
C VAL A 217 17.67 4.48 1.93
N SER A 218 18.78 3.98 2.48
CA SER A 218 18.85 3.60 3.90
C SER A 218 18.87 4.83 4.80
N GLN A 219 18.17 4.75 5.95
CA GLN A 219 18.24 5.81 6.97
C GLN A 219 19.62 6.00 7.58
N ASP A 220 20.50 4.98 7.49
CA ASP A 220 21.87 5.01 8.00
C ASP A 220 22.85 5.70 7.05
N MET A 221 22.39 6.16 5.88
CA MET A 221 23.18 6.80 4.85
C MET A 221 22.78 8.27 4.69
N PRO A 222 23.71 9.14 4.24
CA PRO A 222 23.36 10.51 3.88
C PRO A 222 22.25 10.54 2.83
N LEU A 223 21.25 11.39 3.04
CA LEU A 223 20.14 11.52 2.10
C LEU A 223 20.62 12.17 0.79
N PRO A 224 20.32 11.58 -0.37
CA PRO A 224 20.65 12.17 -1.65
C PRO A 224 19.84 13.45 -1.89
N LYS A 225 20.42 14.39 -2.62
CA LYS A 225 19.69 15.56 -3.10
C LYS A 225 18.87 15.16 -4.32
N LEU A 226 17.57 15.29 -4.22
CA LEU A 226 16.66 15.03 -5.33
C LEU A 226 16.19 16.37 -5.92
N ASP A 227 16.42 16.58 -7.22
CA ASP A 227 15.94 17.77 -7.90
C ASP A 227 14.40 17.76 -7.89
N LYS A 228 13.81 18.89 -7.47
CA LYS A 228 12.35 19.10 -7.46
C LYS A 228 11.68 19.01 -8.83
N ASN A 229 12.48 19.19 -9.91
CA ASN A 229 11.97 19.09 -11.28
C ASN A 229 11.82 17.62 -11.72
N LEU A 230 12.32 16.66 -10.93
CA LEU A 230 12.08 15.25 -11.16
C LEU A 230 10.69 14.89 -10.66
N GLU A 231 9.95 14.21 -11.50
CA GLU A 231 8.66 13.63 -11.12
C GLU A 231 8.90 12.36 -10.30
N CYS A 232 9.17 12.54 -9.02
CA CYS A 232 9.48 11.47 -8.09
C CYS A 232 8.50 11.44 -6.91
N SER A 233 8.19 10.22 -6.46
CA SER A 233 7.55 9.94 -5.18
C SER A 233 8.56 9.32 -4.22
N ILE A 234 8.37 9.54 -2.92
CA ILE A 234 9.20 8.99 -1.85
C ILE A 234 8.27 8.35 -0.82
N SER A 235 8.46 7.08 -0.57
CA SER A 235 7.76 6.34 0.49
C SER A 235 8.72 5.78 1.50
N GLY A 236 8.43 5.90 2.79
CA GLY A 236 9.06 5.08 3.80
C GLY A 236 8.72 3.61 3.62
N ASP A 237 9.55 2.73 4.16
CA ASP A 237 9.30 1.28 4.20
C ASP A 237 8.80 0.79 5.57
N ASN A 238 8.69 1.69 6.56
CA ASN A 238 8.38 1.43 7.97
C ASN A 238 9.41 0.52 8.68
N VAL A 239 10.56 0.26 8.06
CA VAL A 239 11.59 -0.66 8.57
C VAL A 239 12.92 0.05 8.76
N LYS A 240 13.56 0.52 7.67
CA LYS A 240 14.94 1.06 7.70
C LYS A 240 15.22 2.19 6.70
N GLY A 241 14.26 2.62 5.89
CA GLY A 241 14.57 3.64 4.90
C GLY A 241 13.42 4.01 3.99
N TRP A 242 13.78 4.44 2.80
CA TRP A 242 12.85 4.97 1.81
C TRP A 242 13.03 4.31 0.46
N ILE A 243 11.94 4.22 -0.27
CA ILE A 243 11.92 3.86 -1.68
C ILE A 243 11.58 5.12 -2.47
N VAL A 244 12.48 5.50 -3.36
CA VAL A 244 12.31 6.62 -4.28
C VAL A 244 11.93 6.08 -5.64
N THR A 245 10.87 6.60 -6.22
CA THR A 245 10.33 6.16 -7.51
C THR A 245 10.15 7.36 -8.40
N CYS A 246 10.89 7.43 -9.50
CA CYS A 246 10.87 8.54 -10.44
C CYS A 246 10.41 8.09 -11.83
N ALA A 247 9.58 8.91 -12.48
CA ALA A 247 9.27 8.72 -13.89
C ALA A 247 10.52 8.97 -14.75
N GLY A 248 10.72 8.12 -15.76
CA GLY A 248 11.87 8.22 -16.67
C GLY A 248 13.13 7.51 -16.17
N HIS A 249 14.16 7.57 -16.99
CA HIS A 249 15.49 7.04 -16.69
C HIS A 249 16.33 8.14 -16.03
N VAL A 250 16.36 8.15 -14.71
CA VAL A 250 17.03 9.15 -13.91
C VAL A 250 18.37 8.62 -13.38
N LYS A 251 19.42 9.44 -13.50
CA LYS A 251 20.73 9.17 -12.90
C LYS A 251 20.89 10.07 -11.68
N PHE A 252 21.38 9.50 -10.60
CA PHE A 252 21.66 10.21 -9.36
C PHE A 252 23.16 10.30 -9.13
N ASP A 253 23.63 11.44 -8.62
CA ASP A 253 25.02 11.60 -8.23
C ASP A 253 25.34 10.71 -7.03
N THR A 254 26.50 10.05 -7.08
CA THR A 254 27.01 9.29 -5.94
C THR A 254 27.34 10.26 -4.81
N VAL A 255 26.74 10.04 -3.65
CA VAL A 255 27.14 10.72 -2.41
C VAL A 255 28.44 10.06 -1.95
N GLU A 256 29.56 10.79 -2.03
CA GLU A 256 30.86 10.35 -1.48
C GLU A 256 30.87 10.36 0.05
#